data_fd8e4342d5a50e94663d7417d8368638
#
_entry.id   fd8e4342d5a50e94663d7417d8368638
#
_cell.length_a   1.000
_cell.length_b   1.000
_cell.length_c   1.000
_cell.angle_alpha   90.00
_cell.angle_beta   90.00
_cell.angle_gamma   90.00
#
_symmetry.space_group_name_H-M   'P 1'
#
loop_
_entity.id
_entity.type
_entity.pdbx_description
1 polymer ?
#
loop_
_entity_poly.entity_id
_entity_poly.type
_entity_poly.pdbx_seq_one_letter_code
_entity_poly.pdbx_strand_id
1 'polypeptide(L)'
;MFFIDGFNGARFIFFCLIAYSLLFLSAFSFHLNPNILFNGITFDVRLLVMLLIAEPHFALTIPLLYGYRSNFKTNPTYYTLIPLLIIGLGSIIFFQMNNLFMLIFLVANIFHVNRQSGGFLMIQGKTPFIMKLPYEISLHLFTLVCLSFSLILQYHSVILGFSLFLLTNLTILIIFKLKNGFWPTIRQAIVMAQGYLIFLPLTIFSDMLLAFAIGISIHYLQYLSIGWRVCKVGFGFSMGTVLLVICAYSVLSTTALGGFITQERTSIFILIPTMMQLLHFYYDSLIWRRKDPLIGGTLGQAF
;
A
#
# COMPACT_ATOMS: atom_id res chain seq x y z
N MET A 1 20.03 1.87 -12.66
CA MET A 1 19.80 1.41 -14.02
C MET A 1 19.12 0.04 -14.15
N PHE A 2 19.02 -0.74 -13.08
CA PHE A 2 18.37 -2.06 -13.06
C PHE A 2 16.82 -2.04 -13.14
N PHE A 3 16.20 -0.88 -12.96
CA PHE A 3 14.75 -0.73 -12.89
C PHE A 3 14.05 -0.42 -14.23
N ILE A 4 14.81 -0.28 -15.34
CA ILE A 4 14.30 0.52 -16.43
C ILE A 4 13.89 -0.27 -17.68
N ASP A 5 14.58 -1.36 -18.06
CA ASP A 5 14.37 -1.95 -19.39
C ASP A 5 14.22 -3.48 -19.46
N GLY A 6 13.90 -4.16 -18.40
CA GLY A 6 13.78 -5.62 -18.41
C GLY A 6 13.15 -6.22 -17.16
N PHE A 7 12.36 -5.43 -16.47
CA PHE A 7 11.64 -5.94 -15.30
C PHE A 7 10.50 -6.84 -15.75
N ASN A 8 10.86 -8.05 -16.08
CA ASN A 8 9.91 -9.14 -16.22
C ASN A 8 9.10 -9.22 -14.91
N GLY A 9 7.77 -9.30 -15.00
CA GLY A 9 6.87 -9.32 -13.83
C GLY A 9 7.28 -10.35 -12.75
N ALA A 10 7.98 -11.44 -13.13
CA ALA A 10 8.52 -12.41 -12.18
C ALA A 10 9.68 -11.84 -11.33
N ARG A 11 10.60 -11.09 -11.93
CA ARG A 11 11.73 -10.45 -11.20
C ARG A 11 11.22 -9.39 -10.24
N PHE A 12 10.20 -8.68 -10.64
CA PHE A 12 9.55 -7.67 -9.79
C PHE A 12 8.88 -8.27 -8.55
N ILE A 13 8.09 -9.34 -8.73
CA ILE A 13 7.45 -10.06 -7.62
C ILE A 13 8.51 -10.58 -6.66
N PHE A 14 9.60 -11.14 -7.18
CA PHE A 14 10.71 -11.65 -6.39
C PHE A 14 11.42 -10.53 -5.62
N PHE A 15 11.65 -9.37 -6.25
CA PHE A 15 12.21 -8.20 -5.60
C PHE A 15 11.34 -7.71 -4.43
N CYS A 16 10.03 -7.60 -4.63
CA CYS A 16 9.10 -7.21 -3.54
C CYS A 16 9.15 -8.20 -2.37
N LEU A 17 9.25 -9.51 -2.65
CA LEU A 17 9.38 -10.53 -1.61
C LEU A 17 10.70 -10.43 -0.85
N ILE A 18 11.84 -10.24 -1.56
CA ILE A 18 13.14 -10.08 -0.91
C ILE A 18 13.14 -8.83 -0.04
N ALA A 19 12.71 -7.68 -0.57
CA ALA A 19 12.65 -6.43 0.17
C ALA A 19 11.76 -6.57 1.43
N TYR A 20 10.59 -7.20 1.27
CA TYR A 20 9.72 -7.50 2.42
C TYR A 20 10.39 -8.43 3.43
N SER A 21 11.03 -9.50 2.97
CA SER A 21 11.70 -10.45 3.88
C SER A 21 12.83 -9.79 4.66
N LEU A 22 13.59 -8.90 4.01
CA LEU A 22 14.64 -8.13 4.67
C LEU A 22 14.06 -7.15 5.71
N LEU A 23 12.98 -6.45 5.37
CA LEU A 23 12.27 -5.56 6.31
C LEU A 23 11.69 -6.35 7.48
N PHE A 24 11.08 -7.50 7.21
CA PHE A 24 10.51 -8.36 8.23
C PHE A 24 11.58 -8.90 9.19
N LEU A 25 12.69 -9.42 8.66
CA LEU A 25 13.81 -9.90 9.47
C LEU A 25 14.47 -8.78 10.27
N SER A 26 14.67 -7.61 9.66
CA SER A 26 15.17 -6.42 10.34
C SER A 26 14.26 -6.03 11.49
N ALA A 27 12.94 -5.96 11.25
CA ALA A 27 11.98 -5.62 12.27
C ALA A 27 11.91 -6.64 13.41
N PHE A 28 12.08 -7.92 13.10
CA PHE A 28 12.18 -8.96 14.14
C PHE A 28 13.40 -8.73 15.02
N SER A 29 14.52 -8.31 14.44
CA SER A 29 15.73 -7.94 15.17
C SER A 29 15.56 -6.64 15.98
N PHE A 30 14.77 -5.70 15.48
CA PHE A 30 14.48 -4.41 16.13
C PHE A 30 13.25 -4.42 17.04
N HIS A 31 12.52 -5.54 17.13
CA HIS A 31 11.34 -5.64 17.98
C HIS A 31 11.63 -5.28 19.44
N LEU A 32 12.87 -5.48 19.89
CA LEU A 32 13.33 -5.13 21.24
C LEU A 32 13.78 -3.66 21.36
N ASN A 33 14.11 -3.00 20.25
CA ASN A 33 14.49 -1.57 20.24
C ASN A 33 14.26 -0.97 18.86
N PRO A 34 13.17 -0.22 18.66
CA PRO A 34 12.85 0.41 17.38
C PRO A 34 13.80 1.57 17.02
N ASN A 35 14.72 1.92 17.90
CA ASN A 35 15.67 3.00 17.68
C ASN A 35 17.03 2.47 17.24
N ILE A 36 17.54 2.98 16.13
CA ILE A 36 18.89 2.70 15.64
C ILE A 36 19.79 3.87 16.07
N LEU A 37 20.85 3.55 16.81
CA LEU A 37 21.89 4.53 17.11
C LEU A 37 22.94 4.48 15.99
N PHE A 38 23.07 5.56 15.24
CA PHE A 38 24.10 5.72 14.22
C PHE A 38 24.86 7.04 14.45
N ASN A 39 26.15 6.95 14.70
CA ASN A 39 27.02 8.10 14.98
C ASN A 39 26.48 9.06 16.07
N GLY A 40 25.88 8.52 17.14
CA GLY A 40 25.31 9.32 18.23
C GLY A 40 23.91 9.89 17.95
N ILE A 41 23.34 9.65 16.76
CA ILE A 41 21.99 10.06 16.40
C ILE A 41 21.05 8.85 16.48
N THR A 42 19.96 9.01 17.20
CA THR A 42 18.93 7.96 17.32
C THR A 42 17.88 8.13 16.22
N PHE A 43 17.73 7.12 15.38
CA PHE A 43 16.71 7.05 14.34
C PHE A 43 15.59 6.10 14.74
N ASP A 44 14.34 6.56 14.62
CA ASP A 44 13.19 5.69 14.71
C ASP A 44 12.99 4.93 13.38
N VAL A 45 13.08 3.59 13.42
CA VAL A 45 12.92 2.73 12.23
C VAL A 45 11.57 2.95 11.54
N ARG A 46 10.51 3.27 12.31
CA ARG A 46 9.16 3.54 11.77
C ARG A 46 9.17 4.77 10.88
N LEU A 47 9.89 5.82 11.29
CA LEU A 47 10.06 7.04 10.47
C LEU A 47 10.86 6.76 9.19
N LEU A 48 11.90 5.93 9.27
CA LEU A 48 12.67 5.54 8.08
C LEU A 48 11.81 4.77 7.07
N VAL A 49 10.99 3.81 7.53
CA VAL A 49 10.07 3.08 6.65
C VAL A 49 9.05 4.03 6.03
N MET A 50 8.51 4.96 6.80
CA MET A 50 7.61 6.01 6.27
C MET A 50 8.30 6.85 5.21
N LEU A 51 9.47 7.42 5.51
CA LEU A 51 10.21 8.29 4.59
C LEU A 51 10.57 7.59 3.28
N LEU A 52 11.08 6.36 3.35
CA LEU A 52 11.68 5.68 2.21
C LEU A 52 10.67 4.89 1.36
N ILE A 53 9.52 4.51 1.92
CA ILE A 53 8.59 3.60 1.26
C ILE A 53 7.17 4.15 1.24
N ALA A 54 6.61 4.57 2.39
CA ALA A 54 5.23 4.99 2.49
C ALA A 54 4.98 6.33 1.79
N GLU A 55 5.74 7.36 2.17
CA GLU A 55 5.55 8.69 1.61
C GLU A 55 5.85 8.77 0.10
N PRO A 56 6.89 8.10 -0.44
CA PRO A 56 7.08 7.96 -1.89
C PRO A 56 5.89 7.37 -2.62
N HIS A 57 5.21 6.39 -2.01
CA HIS A 57 4.01 5.77 -2.56
C HIS A 57 2.88 6.79 -2.73
N PHE A 58 2.58 7.59 -1.70
CA PHE A 58 1.55 8.63 -1.77
C PHE A 58 1.95 9.75 -2.72
N ALA A 59 3.21 10.17 -2.68
CA ALA A 59 3.75 11.21 -3.54
C ALA A 59 3.61 10.90 -5.03
N LEU A 60 3.70 9.63 -5.42
CA LEU A 60 3.58 9.19 -6.81
C LEU A 60 2.19 9.48 -7.40
N THR A 61 1.16 9.65 -6.56
CA THR A 61 -0.16 10.10 -7.02
C THR A 61 -0.12 11.47 -7.70
N ILE A 62 0.78 12.37 -7.27
CA ILE A 62 0.90 13.73 -7.82
C ILE A 62 1.28 13.71 -9.32
N PRO A 63 2.38 13.08 -9.77
CA PRO A 63 2.69 13.00 -11.18
C PRO A 63 1.67 12.18 -11.97
N LEU A 64 1.06 11.14 -11.38
CA LEU A 64 -0.03 10.42 -12.03
C LEU A 64 -1.23 11.34 -12.30
N LEU A 65 -1.67 12.14 -11.33
CA LEU A 65 -2.75 13.12 -11.50
C LEU A 65 -2.39 14.17 -12.55
N TYR A 66 -1.15 14.66 -12.55
CA TYR A 66 -0.70 15.60 -13.56
C TYR A 66 -0.77 15.00 -14.98
N GLY A 67 -0.50 13.72 -15.13
CA GLY A 67 -0.70 12.99 -16.38
C GLY A 67 -2.17 13.02 -16.85
N TYR A 68 -3.10 12.97 -15.90
CA TYR A 68 -4.55 13.03 -16.15
C TYR A 68 -5.14 14.45 -16.09
N ARG A 69 -4.32 15.50 -16.19
CA ARG A 69 -4.79 16.89 -16.03
C ARG A 69 -5.93 17.32 -16.97
N SER A 70 -6.06 16.69 -18.13
CA SER A 70 -7.20 16.94 -19.03
C SER A 70 -8.54 16.57 -18.39
N ASN A 71 -8.57 15.55 -17.54
CA ASN A 71 -9.77 15.06 -16.87
C ASN A 71 -10.31 16.05 -15.84
N PHE A 72 -9.47 16.95 -15.30
CA PHE A 72 -9.92 18.03 -14.41
C PHE A 72 -10.88 18.99 -15.11
N LYS A 73 -10.69 19.22 -16.41
CA LYS A 73 -11.57 20.07 -17.22
C LYS A 73 -12.83 19.34 -17.68
N THR A 74 -12.70 18.07 -18.07
CA THR A 74 -13.82 17.28 -18.59
C THR A 74 -14.73 16.72 -17.51
N ASN A 75 -14.18 16.44 -16.33
CA ASN A 75 -14.89 15.83 -15.21
C ASN A 75 -14.58 16.53 -13.87
N PRO A 76 -14.87 17.85 -13.73
CA PRO A 76 -14.46 18.63 -12.55
C PRO A 76 -15.09 18.10 -11.25
N THR A 77 -16.28 17.50 -11.33
CA THR A 77 -16.93 16.90 -10.15
C THR A 77 -16.06 15.83 -9.52
N TYR A 78 -15.54 14.91 -10.30
CA TYR A 78 -14.71 13.79 -9.77
C TYR A 78 -13.29 14.20 -9.44
N TYR A 79 -12.69 15.11 -10.21
CA TYR A 79 -11.27 15.45 -10.04
C TYR A 79 -11.02 16.67 -9.16
N THR A 80 -12.06 17.47 -8.86
CA THR A 80 -11.94 18.69 -8.05
C THR A 80 -12.94 18.75 -6.92
N LEU A 81 -14.26 18.66 -7.21
CA LEU A 81 -15.29 18.88 -6.20
C LEU A 81 -15.26 17.79 -5.11
N ILE A 82 -15.26 16.50 -5.47
CA ILE A 82 -15.24 15.41 -4.50
C ILE A 82 -13.95 15.43 -3.67
N PRO A 83 -12.73 15.61 -4.22
CA PRO A 83 -11.53 15.81 -3.44
C PRO A 83 -11.61 16.96 -2.44
N LEU A 84 -12.16 18.11 -2.83
CA LEU A 84 -12.37 19.24 -1.91
C LEU A 84 -13.35 18.88 -0.78
N LEU A 85 -14.40 18.12 -1.08
CA LEU A 85 -15.32 17.62 -0.05
C LEU A 85 -14.64 16.63 0.89
N ILE A 86 -13.78 15.73 0.38
CA ILE A 86 -12.99 14.80 1.22
C ILE A 86 -12.08 15.59 2.16
N ILE A 87 -11.37 16.62 1.67
CA ILE A 87 -10.52 17.47 2.51
C ILE A 87 -11.37 18.21 3.55
N GLY A 88 -12.45 18.87 3.13
CA GLY A 88 -13.30 19.67 4.02
C GLY A 88 -13.95 18.83 5.12
N LEU A 89 -14.67 17.77 4.74
CA LEU A 89 -15.33 16.88 5.69
C LEU A 89 -14.31 16.11 6.54
N GLY A 90 -13.24 15.60 5.93
CA GLY A 90 -12.17 14.92 6.64
C GLY A 90 -11.52 15.81 7.69
N SER A 91 -11.27 17.08 7.37
CA SER A 91 -10.70 18.04 8.33
C SER A 91 -11.68 18.32 9.49
N ILE A 92 -12.96 18.51 9.21
CA ILE A 92 -13.99 18.71 10.25
C ILE A 92 -14.04 17.50 11.19
N ILE A 93 -14.12 16.29 10.63
CA ILE A 93 -14.18 15.05 11.43
C ILE A 93 -12.88 14.86 12.21
N PHE A 94 -11.72 15.16 11.62
CA PHE A 94 -10.43 15.07 12.30
C PHE A 94 -10.37 15.96 13.55
N PHE A 95 -10.80 17.22 13.46
CA PHE A 95 -10.74 18.15 14.60
C PHE A 95 -11.85 17.93 15.62
N GLN A 96 -13.04 17.51 15.21
CA GLN A 96 -14.21 17.40 16.10
C GLN A 96 -14.38 15.97 16.65
N MET A 97 -14.00 14.94 15.89
CA MET A 97 -14.29 13.55 16.21
C MET A 97 -13.07 12.65 15.86
N ASN A 98 -11.94 12.92 16.49
CA ASN A 98 -10.67 12.26 16.15
C ASN A 98 -10.76 10.70 16.11
N ASN A 99 -11.44 10.09 17.10
CA ASN A 99 -11.60 8.63 17.13
C ASN A 99 -12.39 8.10 15.93
N LEU A 100 -13.44 8.80 15.52
CA LEU A 100 -14.22 8.46 14.33
C LEU A 100 -13.38 8.63 13.08
N PHE A 101 -12.59 9.70 13.00
CA PHE A 101 -11.68 9.93 11.91
C PHE A 101 -10.67 8.79 11.76
N MET A 102 -10.03 8.38 12.86
CA MET A 102 -9.06 7.27 12.86
C MET A 102 -9.71 5.95 12.45
N LEU A 103 -10.95 5.68 12.88
CA LEU A 103 -11.71 4.50 12.47
C LEU A 103 -11.99 4.53 10.96
N ILE A 104 -12.49 5.64 10.42
CA ILE A 104 -12.75 5.81 8.98
C ILE A 104 -11.46 5.63 8.19
N PHE A 105 -10.37 6.24 8.65
CA PHE A 105 -9.06 6.14 8.02
C PHE A 105 -8.54 4.69 7.98
N LEU A 106 -8.64 3.97 9.09
CA LEU A 106 -8.23 2.56 9.18
C LEU A 106 -9.05 1.69 8.22
N VAL A 107 -10.37 1.84 8.22
CA VAL A 107 -11.29 1.09 7.35
C VAL A 107 -11.00 1.40 5.88
N ALA A 108 -10.81 2.68 5.53
CA ALA A 108 -10.49 3.11 4.17
C ALA A 108 -9.14 2.52 3.70
N ASN A 109 -8.13 2.52 4.57
CA ASN A 109 -6.81 1.94 4.28
C ASN A 109 -6.91 0.43 4.02
N ILE A 110 -7.56 -0.33 4.90
CA ILE A 110 -7.76 -1.79 4.73
C ILE A 110 -8.50 -2.08 3.42
N PHE A 111 -9.58 -1.35 3.17
CA PHE A 111 -10.37 -1.53 1.96
C PHE A 111 -9.55 -1.23 0.70
N HIS A 112 -8.80 -0.13 0.70
CA HIS A 112 -7.94 0.28 -0.39
C HIS A 112 -6.87 -0.77 -0.71
N VAL A 113 -6.12 -1.20 0.31
CA VAL A 113 -5.03 -2.18 0.17
C VAL A 113 -5.54 -3.53 -0.33
N ASN A 114 -6.65 -4.03 0.23
CA ASN A 114 -7.24 -5.29 -0.18
C ASN A 114 -7.75 -5.24 -1.63
N ARG A 115 -8.39 -4.14 -2.02
CA ARG A 115 -8.83 -3.94 -3.42
C ARG A 115 -7.68 -3.82 -4.40
N GLN A 116 -6.60 -3.15 -4.02
CA GLN A 116 -5.41 -3.08 -4.86
C GLN A 116 -4.73 -4.45 -5.01
N SER A 117 -4.65 -5.24 -3.93
CA SER A 117 -4.14 -6.61 -4.00
C SER A 117 -4.94 -7.47 -4.97
N GLY A 118 -6.28 -7.36 -4.94
CA GLY A 118 -7.17 -8.00 -5.91
C GLY A 118 -6.93 -7.49 -7.35
N GLY A 119 -6.75 -6.18 -7.52
CA GLY A 119 -6.40 -5.57 -8.79
C GLY A 119 -5.05 -6.05 -9.33
N PHE A 120 -4.06 -6.15 -8.45
CA PHE A 120 -2.73 -6.65 -8.79
C PHE A 120 -2.74 -8.11 -9.27
N LEU A 121 -3.52 -8.97 -8.61
CA LEU A 121 -3.74 -10.34 -9.06
C LEU A 121 -4.32 -10.39 -10.49
N MET A 122 -5.24 -9.49 -10.82
CA MET A 122 -5.85 -9.42 -12.15
C MET A 122 -4.89 -8.96 -13.26
N ILE A 123 -3.86 -8.17 -12.92
CA ILE A 123 -2.83 -7.73 -13.86
C ILE A 123 -1.87 -8.88 -14.17
N GLN A 124 -1.60 -9.74 -13.18
CA GLN A 124 -0.63 -10.83 -13.28
C GLN A 124 -1.17 -12.05 -14.07
N GLY A 125 -1.24 -11.89 -15.36
CA GLY A 125 -1.30 -13.05 -16.25
C GLY A 125 -2.66 -13.75 -16.36
N LYS A 126 -3.66 -13.07 -16.91
CA LYS A 126 -4.93 -13.70 -17.35
C LYS A 126 -5.73 -14.39 -16.23
N THR A 127 -5.61 -13.88 -14.99
CA THR A 127 -6.46 -14.40 -13.91
C THR A 127 -7.92 -14.17 -14.25
N PRO A 128 -8.78 -15.21 -14.21
CA PRO A 128 -10.19 -15.04 -14.49
C PRO A 128 -10.85 -14.06 -13.53
N PHE A 129 -11.68 -13.16 -14.04
CA PHE A 129 -12.36 -12.13 -13.23
C PHE A 129 -13.17 -12.72 -12.07
N ILE A 130 -13.69 -13.94 -12.25
CA ILE A 130 -14.45 -14.69 -11.24
C ILE A 130 -13.65 -14.93 -9.95
N MET A 131 -12.31 -14.90 -10.00
CA MET A 131 -11.44 -15.08 -8.84
C MET A 131 -11.19 -13.82 -8.01
N LYS A 132 -11.47 -12.64 -8.59
CA LYS A 132 -11.21 -11.37 -7.91
C LYS A 132 -12.00 -11.24 -6.62
N LEU A 133 -13.31 -11.42 -6.70
CA LEU A 133 -14.20 -11.25 -5.55
C LEU A 133 -13.94 -12.27 -4.42
N PRO A 134 -13.83 -13.59 -4.67
CA PRO A 134 -13.47 -14.55 -3.62
C PRO A 134 -12.13 -14.21 -2.95
N TYR A 135 -11.13 -13.77 -3.71
CA TYR A 135 -9.84 -13.39 -3.17
C TYR A 135 -9.94 -12.12 -2.30
N GLU A 136 -10.62 -11.08 -2.77
CA GLU A 136 -10.84 -9.85 -1.98
C GLU A 136 -11.60 -10.14 -0.68
N ILE A 137 -12.64 -10.96 -0.72
CA ILE A 137 -13.39 -11.37 0.49
C ILE A 137 -12.46 -12.11 1.45
N SER A 138 -11.67 -13.06 0.96
CA SER A 138 -10.74 -13.81 1.82
C SER A 138 -9.66 -12.90 2.44
N LEU A 139 -9.17 -11.89 1.72
CA LEU A 139 -8.26 -10.87 2.26
C LEU A 139 -8.91 -10.05 3.38
N HIS A 140 -10.16 -9.60 3.18
CA HIS A 140 -10.87 -8.87 4.23
C HIS A 140 -11.08 -9.71 5.47
N LEU A 141 -11.49 -10.98 5.32
CA LEU A 141 -11.65 -11.90 6.45
C LEU A 141 -10.33 -12.16 7.17
N PHE A 142 -9.26 -12.42 6.43
CA PHE A 142 -7.94 -12.60 7.02
C PHE A 142 -7.48 -11.35 7.80
N THR A 143 -7.67 -10.16 7.21
CA THR A 143 -7.35 -8.88 7.86
C THR A 143 -8.12 -8.70 9.16
N LEU A 144 -9.43 -8.97 9.15
CA LEU A 144 -10.26 -8.87 10.34
C LEU A 144 -9.80 -9.83 11.44
N VAL A 145 -9.43 -11.05 11.08
CA VAL A 145 -8.88 -12.04 12.04
C VAL A 145 -7.56 -11.51 12.62
N CYS A 146 -6.62 -11.05 11.78
CA CYS A 146 -5.35 -10.50 12.26
C CYS A 146 -5.55 -9.30 13.21
N LEU A 147 -6.45 -8.38 12.86
CA LEU A 147 -6.80 -7.24 13.71
C LEU A 147 -7.45 -7.66 15.01
N SER A 148 -8.33 -8.67 14.97
CA SER A 148 -8.97 -9.19 16.19
C SER A 148 -7.94 -9.78 17.15
N PHE A 149 -6.97 -10.54 16.66
CA PHE A 149 -5.87 -11.03 17.49
C PHE A 149 -5.03 -9.88 18.06
N SER A 150 -4.68 -8.90 17.25
CA SER A 150 -3.83 -7.79 17.68
C SER A 150 -4.55 -6.81 18.63
N LEU A 151 -5.74 -6.34 18.26
CA LEU A 151 -6.42 -5.25 18.97
C LEU A 151 -7.33 -5.71 20.11
N ILE A 152 -8.03 -6.85 19.94
CA ILE A 152 -9.02 -7.31 20.90
C ILE A 152 -8.39 -8.29 21.88
N LEU A 153 -7.71 -9.31 21.36
CA LEU A 153 -7.14 -10.36 22.20
C LEU A 153 -5.74 -10.02 22.71
N GLN A 154 -5.08 -9.03 22.12
CA GLN A 154 -3.70 -8.62 22.41
C GLN A 154 -2.74 -9.84 22.41
N TYR A 155 -3.05 -10.81 21.54
CA TYR A 155 -2.33 -12.06 21.45
C TYR A 155 -1.45 -12.07 20.19
N HIS A 156 -0.15 -12.19 20.40
CA HIS A 156 0.86 -12.20 19.34
C HIS A 156 1.60 -13.53 19.33
N SER A 157 1.55 -14.21 18.20
CA SER A 157 2.18 -15.52 18.02
C SER A 157 2.62 -15.73 16.57
N VAL A 158 3.92 -15.97 16.41
CA VAL A 158 4.51 -16.34 15.12
C VAL A 158 3.85 -17.60 14.55
N ILE A 159 3.68 -18.62 15.40
CA ILE A 159 3.10 -19.92 15.00
C ILE A 159 1.67 -19.72 14.51
N LEU A 160 0.85 -19.02 15.29
CA LEU A 160 -0.54 -18.73 14.92
C LEU A 160 -0.62 -17.94 13.63
N GLY A 161 0.17 -16.87 13.50
CA GLY A 161 0.19 -16.02 12.31
C GLY A 161 0.51 -16.82 11.05
N PHE A 162 1.58 -17.59 11.07
CA PHE A 162 1.93 -18.44 9.92
C PHE A 162 0.95 -19.56 9.67
N SER A 163 0.34 -20.15 10.69
CA SER A 163 -0.70 -21.16 10.52
C SER A 163 -1.95 -20.59 9.82
N LEU A 164 -2.42 -19.42 10.24
CA LEU A 164 -3.53 -18.70 9.60
C LEU A 164 -3.17 -18.34 8.15
N PHE A 165 -1.97 -17.82 7.92
CA PHE A 165 -1.48 -17.49 6.59
C PHE A 165 -1.48 -18.72 5.66
N LEU A 166 -0.91 -19.84 6.10
CA LEU A 166 -0.87 -21.08 5.30
C LEU A 166 -2.25 -21.63 5.04
N LEU A 167 -3.11 -21.70 6.07
CA LEU A 167 -4.49 -22.19 5.94
C LEU A 167 -5.29 -21.35 4.94
N THR A 168 -5.21 -20.03 5.04
CA THR A 168 -5.94 -19.12 4.15
C THR A 168 -5.43 -19.20 2.71
N ASN A 169 -4.09 -19.26 2.53
CA ASN A 169 -3.51 -19.46 1.19
C ASN A 169 -3.93 -20.79 0.59
N LEU A 170 -3.85 -21.89 1.33
CA LEU A 170 -4.27 -23.19 0.85
C LEU A 170 -5.76 -23.19 0.45
N THR A 171 -6.60 -22.61 1.29
CA THR A 171 -8.05 -22.50 1.02
C THR A 171 -8.33 -21.76 -0.28
N ILE A 172 -7.71 -20.59 -0.49
CA ILE A 172 -7.94 -19.81 -1.71
C ILE A 172 -7.36 -20.49 -2.96
N LEU A 173 -6.25 -21.21 -2.85
CA LEU A 173 -5.70 -22.01 -3.94
C LEU A 173 -6.64 -23.16 -4.34
N ILE A 174 -7.25 -23.83 -3.36
CA ILE A 174 -8.27 -24.87 -3.59
C ILE A 174 -9.50 -24.26 -4.28
N ILE A 175 -10.00 -23.11 -3.77
CA ILE A 175 -11.13 -22.40 -4.41
C ILE A 175 -10.78 -22.03 -5.85
N PHE A 176 -9.56 -21.57 -6.10
CA PHE A 176 -9.09 -21.26 -7.46
C PHE A 176 -9.17 -22.51 -8.35
N LYS A 177 -8.65 -23.65 -7.89
CA LYS A 177 -8.68 -24.92 -8.60
C LYS A 177 -10.12 -25.38 -8.88
N LEU A 178 -11.00 -25.33 -7.88
CA LEU A 178 -12.39 -25.75 -8.01
C LEU A 178 -13.18 -24.87 -9.00
N LYS A 179 -12.95 -23.55 -8.97
CA LYS A 179 -13.67 -22.61 -9.85
C LYS A 179 -13.18 -22.59 -11.28
N ASN A 180 -11.89 -22.83 -11.52
CA ASN A 180 -11.28 -22.70 -12.85
C ASN A 180 -10.88 -24.02 -13.48
N GLY A 181 -10.96 -25.14 -12.77
CA GLY A 181 -10.58 -26.46 -13.28
C GLY A 181 -9.06 -26.73 -13.30
N PHE A 182 -8.22 -25.69 -13.08
CA PHE A 182 -6.75 -25.79 -13.08
C PHE A 182 -6.15 -25.06 -11.88
N TRP A 183 -4.93 -25.43 -11.51
CA TRP A 183 -4.19 -24.76 -10.44
C TRP A 183 -3.69 -23.38 -10.90
N PRO A 184 -3.61 -22.40 -9.99
CA PRO A 184 -2.98 -21.14 -10.32
C PRO A 184 -1.50 -21.34 -10.68
N THR A 185 -1.00 -20.52 -11.58
CA THR A 185 0.44 -20.48 -11.86
C THR A 185 1.20 -20.07 -10.61
N ILE A 186 2.48 -20.43 -10.52
CA ILE A 186 3.34 -20.03 -9.41
C ILE A 186 3.33 -18.50 -9.20
N ARG A 187 3.28 -17.73 -10.28
CA ARG A 187 3.21 -16.27 -10.23
C ARG A 187 1.91 -15.80 -9.57
N GLN A 188 0.77 -16.34 -9.97
CA GLN A 188 -0.53 -16.04 -9.36
C GLN A 188 -0.56 -16.43 -7.88
N ALA A 189 -0.05 -17.61 -7.54
CA ALA A 189 0.02 -18.07 -6.15
C ALA A 189 0.87 -17.15 -5.27
N ILE A 190 2.04 -16.71 -5.77
CA ILE A 190 2.89 -15.75 -5.05
C ILE A 190 2.18 -14.41 -4.85
N VAL A 191 1.50 -13.88 -5.88
CA VAL A 191 0.77 -12.61 -5.76
C VAL A 191 -0.40 -12.74 -4.78
N MET A 192 -1.09 -13.87 -4.77
CA MET A 192 -2.13 -14.14 -3.78
C MET A 192 -1.56 -14.18 -2.36
N ALA A 193 -0.43 -14.85 -2.17
CA ALA A 193 0.26 -14.89 -0.88
C ALA A 193 0.71 -13.49 -0.40
N GLN A 194 1.22 -12.64 -1.30
CA GLN A 194 1.64 -11.29 -0.97
C GLN A 194 0.52 -10.45 -0.34
N GLY A 195 -0.73 -10.59 -0.79
CA GLY A 195 -1.86 -9.88 -0.20
C GLY A 195 -2.09 -10.25 1.28
N TYR A 196 -1.92 -11.50 1.65
CA TYR A 196 -2.03 -11.94 3.05
C TYR A 196 -0.82 -11.53 3.89
N LEU A 197 0.39 -11.50 3.29
CA LEU A 197 1.62 -11.06 3.99
C LEU A 197 1.52 -9.61 4.47
N ILE A 198 0.66 -8.79 3.87
CA ILE A 198 0.45 -7.39 4.31
C ILE A 198 -0.06 -7.32 5.75
N PHE A 199 -0.95 -8.22 6.15
CA PHE A 199 -1.56 -8.17 7.48
C PHE A 199 -1.01 -9.22 8.46
N LEU A 200 -0.18 -10.15 7.98
CA LEU A 200 0.48 -11.16 8.81
C LEU A 200 1.27 -10.55 9.99
N PRO A 201 2.03 -9.45 9.84
CA PRO A 201 2.80 -8.86 10.93
C PRO A 201 1.95 -8.46 12.15
N LEU A 202 0.66 -8.14 11.96
CA LEU A 202 -0.25 -7.81 13.06
C LEU A 202 -0.45 -8.95 14.07
N THR A 203 -0.30 -10.19 13.63
CA THR A 203 -0.39 -11.35 14.55
C THR A 203 0.94 -11.67 15.25
N ILE A 204 2.03 -11.02 14.83
CA ILE A 204 3.40 -11.36 15.27
C ILE A 204 3.97 -10.28 16.19
N PHE A 205 3.80 -9.00 15.79
CA PHE A 205 4.37 -7.87 16.52
C PHE A 205 3.33 -7.20 17.41
N SER A 206 3.71 -6.89 18.64
CA SER A 206 2.89 -6.15 19.59
C SER A 206 2.83 -4.64 19.27
N ASP A 207 3.88 -4.08 18.65
CA ASP A 207 3.85 -2.71 18.13
C ASP A 207 3.05 -2.69 16.83
N MET A 208 1.80 -2.22 16.91
CA MET A 208 0.88 -2.17 15.79
C MET A 208 1.38 -1.25 14.67
N LEU A 209 2.03 -0.13 15.01
CA LEU A 209 2.55 0.80 14.01
C LEU A 209 3.70 0.16 13.22
N LEU A 210 4.60 -0.54 13.90
CA LEU A 210 5.66 -1.32 13.28
C LEU A 210 5.09 -2.45 12.42
N ALA A 211 4.12 -3.20 12.94
CA ALA A 211 3.45 -4.28 12.21
C ALA A 211 2.81 -3.78 10.90
N PHE A 212 2.09 -2.66 10.96
CA PHE A 212 1.54 -2.01 9.76
C PHE A 212 2.62 -1.55 8.81
N ALA A 213 3.64 -0.84 9.29
CA ALA A 213 4.71 -0.31 8.45
C ALA A 213 5.40 -1.43 7.64
N ILE A 214 5.70 -2.55 8.29
CA ILE A 214 6.31 -3.71 7.62
C ILE A 214 5.34 -4.34 6.63
N GLY A 215 4.14 -4.66 7.09
CA GLY A 215 3.17 -5.38 6.28
C GLY A 215 2.80 -4.61 5.00
N ILE A 216 2.46 -3.34 5.14
CA ILE A 216 2.02 -2.50 4.03
C ILE A 216 3.17 -2.16 3.04
N SER A 217 4.42 -2.36 3.43
CA SER A 217 5.59 -2.10 2.56
C SER A 217 5.55 -2.90 1.25
N ILE A 218 5.02 -4.13 1.26
CA ILE A 218 4.80 -4.92 0.04
C ILE A 218 3.90 -4.16 -0.94
N HIS A 219 2.77 -3.66 -0.44
CA HIS A 219 1.81 -2.91 -1.22
C HIS A 219 2.42 -1.62 -1.78
N TYR A 220 3.16 -0.89 -0.98
CA TYR A 220 3.84 0.33 -1.41
C TYR A 220 4.88 0.07 -2.49
N LEU A 221 5.70 -0.96 -2.36
CA LEU A 221 6.69 -1.36 -3.37
C LEU A 221 6.02 -1.77 -4.68
N GLN A 222 4.91 -2.51 -4.62
CA GLN A 222 4.14 -2.87 -5.80
C GLN A 222 3.62 -1.64 -6.53
N TYR A 223 3.03 -0.71 -5.80
CA TYR A 223 2.48 0.52 -6.37
C TYR A 223 3.56 1.42 -6.97
N LEU A 224 4.65 1.66 -6.25
CA LEU A 224 5.77 2.47 -6.71
C LEU A 224 6.29 1.97 -8.06
N SER A 225 6.42 0.67 -8.22
CA SER A 225 6.94 0.10 -9.46
C SER A 225 5.98 0.22 -10.63
N ILE A 226 4.68 -0.01 -10.41
CA ILE A 226 3.67 0.15 -11.45
C ILE A 226 3.49 1.63 -11.80
N GLY A 227 3.31 2.47 -10.81
CA GLY A 227 3.10 3.91 -10.99
C GLY A 227 4.29 4.59 -11.65
N TRP A 228 5.51 4.20 -11.27
CA TRP A 228 6.73 4.64 -11.95
C TRP A 228 6.71 4.33 -13.45
N ARG A 229 6.34 3.10 -13.80
CA ARG A 229 6.26 2.69 -15.20
C ARG A 229 5.19 3.47 -15.95
N VAL A 230 4.02 3.69 -15.36
CA VAL A 230 2.95 4.52 -15.96
C VAL A 230 3.43 5.95 -16.15
N CYS A 231 4.11 6.55 -15.18
CA CYS A 231 4.68 7.89 -15.31
C CYS A 231 5.68 7.98 -16.46
N LYS A 232 6.58 7.00 -16.57
CA LYS A 232 7.64 6.99 -17.60
C LYS A 232 7.07 6.65 -18.98
N VAL A 233 6.37 5.53 -19.12
CA VAL A 233 5.94 4.98 -20.42
C VAL A 233 4.63 5.60 -20.86
N GLY A 234 3.67 5.76 -19.96
CA GLY A 234 2.35 6.29 -20.26
C GLY A 234 2.35 7.81 -20.46
N PHE A 235 3.07 8.55 -19.62
CA PHE A 235 3.08 10.03 -19.66
C PHE A 235 4.38 10.65 -20.15
N GLY A 236 5.43 9.86 -20.37
CA GLY A 236 6.72 10.35 -20.83
C GLY A 236 7.48 11.24 -19.84
N PHE A 237 7.18 11.13 -18.52
CA PHE A 237 7.87 11.94 -17.52
C PHE A 237 9.33 11.55 -17.38
N SER A 238 10.20 12.56 -17.18
CA SER A 238 11.59 12.30 -16.88
C SER A 238 11.73 11.66 -15.49
N MET A 239 12.72 10.80 -15.35
CA MET A 239 13.05 10.18 -14.06
C MET A 239 13.31 11.23 -12.98
N GLY A 240 14.08 12.28 -13.32
CA GLY A 240 14.42 13.36 -12.41
C GLY A 240 13.17 14.10 -11.89
N THR A 241 12.19 14.38 -12.76
CA THR A 241 10.95 15.07 -12.36
C THR A 241 10.16 14.24 -11.36
N VAL A 242 9.98 12.93 -11.64
CA VAL A 242 9.22 12.06 -10.73
C VAL A 242 9.93 11.90 -9.38
N LEU A 243 11.24 11.69 -9.39
CA LEU A 243 12.05 11.61 -8.17
C LEU A 243 12.02 12.91 -7.36
N LEU A 244 12.12 14.06 -8.02
CA LEU A 244 12.06 15.37 -7.34
C LEU A 244 10.75 15.55 -6.59
N VAL A 245 9.61 15.25 -7.23
CA VAL A 245 8.28 15.34 -6.59
C VAL A 245 8.18 14.38 -5.42
N ILE A 246 8.60 13.13 -5.60
CA ILE A 246 8.59 12.10 -4.55
C ILE A 246 9.45 12.55 -3.36
N CYS A 247 10.69 12.93 -3.59
CA CYS A 247 11.62 13.34 -2.52
C CYS A 247 11.11 14.58 -1.78
N ALA A 248 10.67 15.62 -2.50
CA ALA A 248 10.16 16.84 -1.90
C ALA A 248 8.95 16.57 -1.00
N TYR A 249 7.98 15.80 -1.50
CA TYR A 249 6.81 15.41 -0.71
C TYR A 249 7.18 14.53 0.49
N SER A 250 8.02 13.50 0.28
CA SER A 250 8.40 12.56 1.35
C SER A 250 9.11 13.26 2.50
N VAL A 251 10.03 14.19 2.19
CA VAL A 251 10.72 15.00 3.22
C VAL A 251 9.71 15.87 3.96
N LEU A 252 8.85 16.59 3.24
CA LEU A 252 7.83 17.46 3.84
C LEU A 252 6.88 16.68 4.77
N SER A 253 6.33 15.58 4.28
CA SER A 253 5.39 14.76 5.01
C SER A 253 6.03 14.08 6.23
N THR A 254 7.25 13.53 6.08
CA THR A 254 7.97 12.87 7.19
C THR A 254 8.38 13.89 8.27
N THR A 255 8.74 15.11 7.87
CA THR A 255 9.03 16.19 8.84
C THR A 255 7.77 16.55 9.63
N ALA A 256 6.62 16.63 8.97
CA ALA A 256 5.34 16.87 9.62
C ALA A 256 4.95 15.73 10.58
N LEU A 257 5.14 14.46 10.18
CA LEU A 257 4.88 13.29 11.03
C LEU A 257 5.89 13.18 12.18
N GLY A 258 7.16 13.55 11.97
CA GLY A 258 8.21 13.58 12.99
C GLY A 258 7.86 14.49 14.15
N GLY A 259 7.37 15.69 13.87
CA GLY A 259 6.88 16.63 14.89
C GLY A 259 5.74 16.06 15.75
N PHE A 260 4.93 15.16 15.20
CA PHE A 260 3.89 14.47 15.96
C PHE A 260 4.45 13.40 16.91
N ILE A 261 5.38 12.57 16.43
CA ILE A 261 5.96 11.47 17.23
C ILE A 261 6.74 12.03 18.41
N THR A 262 7.35 13.20 18.28
CA THR A 262 8.08 13.89 19.36
C THR A 262 7.18 14.65 20.35
N GLN A 263 5.85 14.55 20.19
CA GLN A 263 4.85 15.25 21.01
C GLN A 263 4.88 16.79 20.94
N GLU A 264 5.65 17.35 20.05
CA GLU A 264 5.56 18.77 19.70
C GLU A 264 4.29 19.00 18.89
N ARG A 265 3.22 19.24 19.59
CA ARG A 265 1.84 19.29 19.13
C ARG A 265 1.62 20.35 18.06
N THR A 266 1.44 19.93 16.84
CA THR A 266 0.56 20.68 15.95
C THR A 266 -0.24 19.68 15.14
N SER A 267 -1.47 19.44 15.58
CA SER A 267 -2.46 18.57 14.94
C SER A 267 -2.66 18.87 13.44
N ILE A 268 -2.39 20.12 13.01
CA ILE A 268 -2.50 20.54 11.62
C ILE A 268 -1.43 19.88 10.72
N PHE A 269 -0.23 19.62 11.25
CA PHE A 269 0.83 19.01 10.43
C PHE A 269 0.56 17.54 10.12
N ILE A 270 -0.19 16.83 10.97
CA ILE A 270 -0.63 15.45 10.68
C ILE A 270 -1.77 15.44 9.68
N LEU A 271 -2.61 16.46 9.71
CA LEU A 271 -3.75 16.55 8.82
C LEU A 271 -3.31 16.49 7.35
N ILE A 272 -2.20 17.15 6.99
CA ILE A 272 -1.71 17.21 5.61
C ILE A 272 -1.39 15.81 5.04
N PRO A 273 -0.47 15.01 5.63
CA PRO A 273 -0.18 13.68 5.11
C PRO A 273 -1.40 12.75 5.17
N THR A 274 -2.25 12.85 6.20
CA THR A 274 -3.42 12.01 6.32
C THR A 274 -4.48 12.34 5.26
N MET A 275 -4.70 13.62 4.95
CA MET A 275 -5.56 14.03 3.85
C MET A 275 -5.00 13.59 2.50
N MET A 276 -3.68 13.67 2.30
CA MET A 276 -3.05 13.15 1.09
C MET A 276 -3.26 11.64 0.92
N GLN A 277 -3.21 10.87 2.00
CA GLN A 277 -3.49 9.44 1.96
C GLN A 277 -4.95 9.16 1.58
N LEU A 278 -5.93 9.88 2.16
CA LEU A 278 -7.33 9.76 1.78
C LEU A 278 -7.57 10.14 0.31
N LEU A 279 -6.94 11.22 -0.14
CA LEU A 279 -6.99 11.62 -1.56
C LEU A 279 -6.34 10.59 -2.47
N HIS A 280 -5.21 10.00 -2.06
CA HIS A 280 -4.58 8.92 -2.78
C HIS A 280 -5.56 7.73 -2.96
N PHE A 281 -6.23 7.28 -1.89
CA PHE A 281 -7.22 6.19 -1.97
C PHE A 281 -8.35 6.52 -2.93
N TYR A 282 -8.83 7.76 -2.89
CA TYR A 282 -9.85 8.22 -3.80
C TYR A 282 -9.37 8.24 -5.26
N TYR A 283 -8.25 8.91 -5.54
CA TYR A 283 -7.72 9.04 -6.90
C TYR A 283 -7.30 7.71 -7.50
N ASP A 284 -6.79 6.78 -6.70
CA ASP A 284 -6.49 5.44 -7.17
C ASP A 284 -7.72 4.73 -7.73
N SER A 285 -8.88 4.95 -7.14
CA SER A 285 -10.15 4.41 -7.66
C SER A 285 -10.51 4.95 -9.06
N LEU A 286 -10.00 6.12 -9.41
CA LEU A 286 -10.20 6.76 -10.72
C LEU A 286 -9.11 6.40 -11.72
N ILE A 287 -7.84 6.39 -11.26
CA ILE A 287 -6.65 6.18 -12.12
C ILE A 287 -6.55 4.71 -12.55
N TRP A 288 -6.62 3.77 -11.60
CA TRP A 288 -6.35 2.35 -11.87
C TRP A 288 -7.52 1.61 -12.51
N ARG A 289 -8.19 2.25 -13.46
CA ARG A 289 -9.26 1.59 -14.24
C ARG A 289 -8.66 0.85 -15.42
N ARG A 290 -8.75 -0.48 -15.43
CA ARG A 290 -8.26 -1.34 -16.53
C ARG A 290 -8.87 -0.96 -17.89
N LYS A 291 -10.05 -0.35 -17.90
CA LYS A 291 -10.72 0.13 -19.13
C LYS A 291 -10.08 1.41 -19.69
N ASP A 292 -9.23 2.09 -18.92
CA ASP A 292 -8.48 3.23 -19.39
C ASP A 292 -7.45 2.75 -20.43
N PRO A 293 -7.47 3.25 -21.69
CA PRO A 293 -6.58 2.78 -22.75
C PRO A 293 -5.10 2.96 -22.39
N LEU A 294 -4.76 4.02 -21.67
CA LEU A 294 -3.39 4.33 -21.28
C LEU A 294 -2.90 3.37 -20.19
N ILE A 295 -3.69 3.17 -19.16
CA ILE A 295 -3.36 2.22 -18.08
C ILE A 295 -3.39 0.78 -18.60
N GLY A 296 -4.47 0.39 -19.30
CA GLY A 296 -4.62 -0.95 -19.85
C GLY A 296 -3.53 -1.30 -20.85
N GLY A 297 -3.15 -0.36 -21.73
CA GLY A 297 -2.05 -0.53 -22.69
C GLY A 297 -0.69 -0.63 -22.01
N THR A 298 -0.39 0.26 -21.07
CA THR A 298 0.89 0.27 -20.33
C THR A 298 1.05 -0.97 -19.45
N LEU A 299 -0.02 -1.38 -18.76
CA LEU A 299 0.00 -2.58 -17.93
C LEU A 299 0.06 -3.86 -18.78
N GLY A 300 -0.63 -3.92 -19.92
CA GLY A 300 -0.58 -5.06 -20.84
C GLY A 300 0.81 -5.29 -21.44
N GLN A 301 1.62 -4.25 -21.58
CA GLN A 301 3.01 -4.35 -22.00
C GLN A 301 3.98 -4.70 -20.85
N ALA A 302 3.54 -4.52 -19.59
CA ALA A 302 4.39 -4.68 -18.42
C ALA A 302 4.37 -6.10 -17.86
N PHE A 303 3.31 -6.84 -18.06
CA PHE A 303 2.98 -8.11 -17.43
C PHE A 303 2.46 -9.13 -18.43
#